data_dd26240d8f6ad958f0e2bd0315418a78
#
_entry.id   dd26240d8f6ad958f0e2bd0315418a78
#
_cell.length_a   1.000
_cell.length_b   1.000
_cell.length_c   1.000
_cell.angle_alpha   90.00
_cell.angle_beta   90.00
_cell.angle_gamma   90.00
#
_symmetry.space_group_name_H-M   'P 1'
#
loop_
_entity.id
_entity.type
_entity.pdbx_description
1 polymer ?
#
loop_
_entity_poly.entity_id
_entity_poly.type
_entity_poly.pdbx_seq_one_letter_code
_entity_poly.pdbx_strand_id
1 'polypeptide(L)'
;SGLKPIFCVGETLSQRESGETLSVLDNQVTEGLKGLPAPDVEKIAIAYEPVWAIGTGKVALPWQAQEACSRIREKLSDLYGAEVASKVSILYGGSIKPENFASLMARPDVDGGLVGGASLQESFADLVKTALTFRPI
;
A
#
# COMPACT_ATOMS: atom_id res chain seq x y z
N SER A 1 -16.05 -4.31 16.62
CA SER A 1 -16.86 -5.06 15.63
C SER A 1 -16.15 -6.32 15.11
N GLY A 2 -14.87 -6.54 15.40
CA GLY A 2 -14.11 -7.71 14.94
C GLY A 2 -13.68 -7.65 13.46
N LEU A 3 -13.94 -6.56 12.75
CA LEU A 3 -13.49 -6.35 11.38
C LEU A 3 -12.00 -5.93 11.37
N LYS A 4 -11.30 -6.34 10.32
CA LYS A 4 -9.93 -5.87 10.03
C LYS A 4 -10.02 -4.82 8.92
N PRO A 5 -9.84 -3.52 9.21
CA PRO A 5 -9.96 -2.48 8.21
C PRO A 5 -8.72 -2.41 7.32
N ILE A 6 -8.94 -2.02 6.07
CA ILE A 6 -7.89 -1.61 5.15
C ILE A 6 -8.08 -0.11 4.91
N PHE A 7 -7.11 0.69 5.31
CA PHE A 7 -7.12 2.13 5.14
C PHE A 7 -6.41 2.51 3.83
N CYS A 8 -7.16 3.05 2.87
CA CYS A 8 -6.64 3.40 1.55
C CYS A 8 -6.18 4.86 1.51
N VAL A 9 -4.97 5.08 1.02
CA VAL A 9 -4.37 6.41 0.84
C VAL A 9 -3.72 6.49 -0.54
N GLY A 10 -3.69 7.67 -1.14
CA GLY A 10 -3.07 7.86 -2.44
C GLY A 10 -3.32 9.25 -3.01
N GLU A 11 -2.43 9.69 -3.85
CA GLU A 11 -2.48 10.98 -4.54
C GLU A 11 -3.17 10.89 -5.90
N THR A 12 -3.68 12.03 -6.36
CA THR A 12 -4.15 12.22 -7.72
C THR A 12 -2.99 12.42 -8.69
N LEU A 13 -3.26 12.32 -10.01
CA LEU A 13 -2.23 12.58 -11.02
C LEU A 13 -1.67 14.00 -10.91
N SER A 14 -2.54 14.99 -10.73
CA SER A 14 -2.11 16.39 -10.57
C SER A 14 -1.16 16.57 -9.39
N GLN A 15 -1.45 15.95 -8.25
CA GLN A 15 -0.59 15.98 -7.07
C GLN A 15 0.74 15.28 -7.31
N ARG A 16 0.75 14.16 -8.05
CA ARG A 16 1.98 13.48 -8.45
C ARG A 16 2.85 14.36 -9.35
N GLU A 17 2.26 14.97 -10.36
CA GLU A 17 2.96 15.83 -11.32
C GLU A 17 3.49 17.12 -10.69
N SER A 18 2.80 17.65 -9.68
CA SER A 18 3.26 18.83 -8.92
C SER A 18 4.25 18.50 -7.80
N GLY A 19 4.63 17.23 -7.62
CA GLY A 19 5.59 16.80 -6.60
C GLY A 19 5.04 16.75 -5.18
N GLU A 20 3.71 16.71 -5.02
CA GLU A 20 3.03 16.75 -3.72
C GLU A 20 2.76 15.36 -3.12
N THR A 21 3.14 14.27 -3.80
CA THR A 21 2.83 12.89 -3.38
C THR A 21 3.13 12.65 -1.91
N LEU A 22 4.35 12.93 -1.45
CA LEU A 22 4.75 12.61 -0.08
C LEU A 22 4.00 13.44 0.96
N SER A 23 3.76 14.72 0.70
CA SER A 23 2.99 15.58 1.62
C SER A 23 1.51 15.17 1.69
N VAL A 24 0.94 14.73 0.58
CA VAL A 24 -0.43 14.20 0.54
C VAL A 24 -0.54 12.94 1.38
N LEU A 25 0.39 11.98 1.23
CA LEU A 25 0.42 10.75 2.03
C LEU A 25 0.59 11.05 3.52
N ASP A 26 1.51 11.95 3.88
CA ASP A 26 1.72 12.38 5.26
C ASP A 26 0.43 12.90 5.90
N ASN A 27 -0.27 13.77 5.17
CA ASN A 27 -1.52 14.35 5.65
C ASN A 27 -2.62 13.30 5.78
N GLN A 28 -2.79 12.44 4.76
CA GLN A 28 -3.81 11.39 4.78
C GLN A 28 -3.58 10.41 5.94
N VAL A 29 -2.34 9.97 6.16
CA VAL A 29 -2.01 9.05 7.26
C VAL A 29 -2.22 9.73 8.62
N THR A 30 -1.74 10.96 8.78
CA THR A 30 -1.87 11.71 10.04
C THR A 30 -3.33 11.94 10.41
N GLU A 31 -4.13 12.47 9.49
CA GLU A 31 -5.53 12.79 9.75
C GLU A 31 -6.42 11.54 9.83
N GLY A 32 -6.15 10.54 8.98
CA GLY A 32 -6.94 9.31 8.96
C GLY A 32 -6.77 8.43 10.20
N LEU A 33 -5.60 8.46 10.83
CA LEU A 33 -5.31 7.68 12.04
C LEU A 33 -5.46 8.49 13.34
N LYS A 34 -5.82 9.76 13.24
CA LYS A 34 -5.94 10.67 14.38
C LYS A 34 -6.88 10.13 15.45
N GLY A 35 -6.39 10.06 16.66
CA GLY A 35 -7.15 9.58 17.81
C GLY A 35 -7.22 8.06 17.96
N LEU A 36 -6.63 7.28 17.04
CA LEU A 36 -6.53 5.84 17.21
C LEU A 36 -5.34 5.49 18.12
N PRO A 37 -5.53 4.61 19.11
CA PRO A 37 -4.43 4.13 19.93
C PRO A 37 -3.58 3.09 19.15
N ALA A 38 -2.30 2.98 19.51
CA ALA A 38 -1.36 2.07 18.86
C ALA A 38 -1.86 0.61 18.71
N PRO A 39 -2.51 -0.02 19.73
CA PRO A 39 -3.02 -1.38 19.58
C PRO A 39 -4.10 -1.55 18.50
N ASP A 40 -4.81 -0.50 18.15
CA ASP A 40 -5.80 -0.54 17.07
C ASP A 40 -5.14 -0.29 15.72
N VAL A 41 -4.11 0.57 15.65
CA VAL A 41 -3.33 0.78 14.44
C VAL A 41 -2.60 -0.50 14.03
N GLU A 42 -2.08 -1.29 14.95
CA GLU A 42 -1.43 -2.58 14.66
C GLU A 42 -2.36 -3.60 13.97
N LYS A 43 -3.69 -3.42 14.07
CA LYS A 43 -4.68 -4.36 13.50
C LYS A 43 -5.13 -3.99 12.09
N ILE A 44 -4.77 -2.80 11.61
CA ILE A 44 -5.15 -2.35 10.27
C ILE A 44 -4.07 -2.70 9.24
N ALA A 45 -4.47 -2.75 7.97
CA ALA A 45 -3.55 -2.65 6.85
C ALA A 45 -3.72 -1.28 6.19
N ILE A 46 -2.66 -0.73 5.62
CA ILE A 46 -2.72 0.49 4.81
C ILE A 46 -2.47 0.12 3.36
N ALA A 47 -3.34 0.53 2.45
CA ALA A 47 -3.17 0.33 1.03
C ALA A 47 -2.79 1.64 0.36
N TYR A 48 -1.64 1.67 -0.31
CA TYR A 48 -1.28 2.75 -1.20
C TYR A 48 -1.98 2.55 -2.54
N GLU A 49 -2.94 3.40 -2.82
CA GLU A 49 -3.74 3.39 -4.04
C GLU A 49 -3.50 4.69 -4.81
N PRO A 50 -2.47 4.76 -5.70
CA PRO A 50 -2.29 5.91 -6.57
C PRO A 50 -3.53 6.05 -7.46
N VAL A 51 -4.32 7.10 -7.24
CA VAL A 51 -5.63 7.27 -7.91
C VAL A 51 -5.48 7.24 -9.45
N TRP A 52 -4.38 7.80 -9.95
CA TRP A 52 -4.06 7.83 -11.37
C TRP A 52 -3.73 6.46 -11.99
N ALA A 53 -3.49 5.42 -11.17
CA ALA A 53 -3.19 4.05 -11.61
C ALA A 53 -4.35 3.08 -11.34
N ILE A 54 -5.54 3.58 -10.95
CA ILE A 54 -6.72 2.74 -10.70
C ILE A 54 -7.65 2.83 -11.89
N GLY A 55 -7.84 1.71 -12.61
CA GLY A 55 -8.79 1.62 -13.73
C GLY A 55 -8.46 2.48 -14.95
N THR A 56 -7.26 3.07 -15.01
CA THR A 56 -6.84 3.98 -16.09
C THR A 56 -5.95 3.33 -17.14
N GLY A 57 -5.50 2.09 -16.90
CA GLY A 57 -4.46 1.43 -17.69
C GLY A 57 -3.03 1.92 -17.39
N LYS A 58 -2.87 2.98 -16.61
CA LYS A 58 -1.55 3.41 -16.10
C LYS A 58 -1.13 2.52 -14.94
N VAL A 59 0.17 2.28 -14.85
CA VAL A 59 0.79 1.43 -13.81
C VAL A 59 1.86 2.23 -13.10
N ALA A 60 1.85 2.20 -11.77
CA ALA A 60 2.97 2.74 -11.00
C ALA A 60 4.21 1.87 -11.21
N LEU A 61 5.34 2.51 -11.39
CA LEU A 61 6.62 1.80 -11.43
C LEU A 61 6.97 1.27 -10.04
N PRO A 62 7.69 0.15 -9.93
CA PRO A 62 8.05 -0.44 -8.63
C PRO A 62 8.74 0.54 -7.67
N TRP A 63 9.59 1.45 -8.18
CA TRP A 63 10.23 2.46 -7.35
C TRP A 63 9.25 3.51 -6.82
N GLN A 64 8.18 3.85 -7.58
CA GLN A 64 7.12 4.76 -7.13
C GLN A 64 6.30 4.14 -6.00
N ALA A 65 5.98 2.85 -6.14
CA ALA A 65 5.31 2.10 -5.08
C ALA A 65 6.18 2.03 -3.82
N GLN A 66 7.49 1.76 -3.97
CA GLN A 66 8.44 1.74 -2.87
C GLN A 66 8.53 3.09 -2.17
N GLU A 67 8.69 4.18 -2.92
CA GLU A 67 8.77 5.54 -2.38
C GLU A 67 7.55 5.86 -1.51
N ALA A 68 6.36 5.60 -2.01
CA ALA A 68 5.12 5.86 -1.30
C ALA A 68 4.95 4.96 -0.06
N CYS A 69 5.18 3.66 -0.20
CA CYS A 69 5.06 2.71 0.91
C CYS A 69 6.10 2.97 2.01
N SER A 70 7.34 3.29 1.63
CA SER A 70 8.38 3.71 2.58
C SER A 70 7.96 4.96 3.34
N ARG A 71 7.43 5.97 2.64
CA ARG A 71 6.95 7.19 3.30
C ARG A 71 5.81 6.95 4.28
N ILE A 72 4.86 6.08 3.92
CA ILE A 72 3.78 5.68 4.82
C ILE A 72 4.35 5.01 6.07
N ARG A 73 5.33 4.12 5.93
CA ARG A 73 5.98 3.45 7.06
C ARG A 73 6.76 4.42 7.95
N GLU A 74 7.50 5.35 7.35
CA GLU A 74 8.19 6.42 8.08
C GLU A 74 7.19 7.25 8.89
N LYS A 75 6.06 7.65 8.27
CA LYS A 75 5.04 8.43 8.95
C LYS A 75 4.38 7.67 10.10
N LEU A 76 4.12 6.38 9.93
CA LEU A 76 3.66 5.52 11.03
C LEU A 76 4.69 5.48 12.18
N SER A 77 5.97 5.39 11.85
CA SER A 77 7.05 5.41 12.84
C SER A 77 7.10 6.72 13.60
N ASP A 78 6.91 7.86 12.93
CA ASP A 78 6.86 9.18 13.56
C ASP A 78 5.67 9.32 14.52
N LEU A 79 4.52 8.75 14.16
CA LEU A 79 3.28 8.88 14.93
C LEU A 79 3.17 7.86 16.07
N TYR A 80 3.65 6.63 15.87
CA TYR A 80 3.39 5.49 16.77
C TYR A 80 4.65 4.72 17.20
N GLY A 81 5.82 5.06 16.66
CA GLY A 81 7.07 4.37 16.90
C GLY A 81 7.37 3.26 15.90
N ALA A 82 8.65 2.90 15.79
CA ALA A 82 9.14 1.95 14.80
C ALA A 82 8.57 0.53 15.01
N GLU A 83 8.29 0.12 16.24
CA GLU A 83 7.72 -1.19 16.54
C GLU A 83 6.32 -1.34 15.94
N VAL A 84 5.44 -0.36 16.15
CA VAL A 84 4.09 -0.34 15.57
C VAL A 84 4.18 -0.28 14.04
N ALA A 85 5.02 0.61 13.50
CA ALA A 85 5.20 0.75 12.06
C ALA A 85 5.64 -0.56 11.39
N SER A 86 6.46 -1.37 12.06
CA SER A 86 6.91 -2.67 11.54
C SER A 86 5.82 -3.75 11.49
N LYS A 87 4.79 -3.63 12.33
CA LYS A 87 3.68 -4.59 12.41
C LYS A 87 2.56 -4.30 11.41
N VAL A 88 2.44 -3.04 10.96
CA VAL A 88 1.40 -2.65 10.00
C VAL A 88 1.77 -3.12 8.60
N SER A 89 0.89 -3.90 7.98
CA SER A 89 1.05 -4.29 6.57
C SER A 89 0.74 -3.11 5.65
N ILE A 90 1.67 -2.80 4.75
CA ILE A 90 1.50 -1.77 3.72
C ILE A 90 1.37 -2.45 2.37
N LEU A 91 0.22 -2.26 1.73
CA LEU A 91 -0.15 -2.92 0.48
C LEU A 91 -0.06 -1.93 -0.69
N TYR A 92 0.30 -2.44 -1.85
CA TYR A 92 0.12 -1.70 -3.10
C TYR A 92 -1.26 -2.03 -3.69
N GLY A 93 -2.06 -1.02 -3.99
CA GLY A 93 -3.43 -1.16 -4.48
C GLY A 93 -3.70 -0.56 -5.86
N GLY A 94 -2.66 -0.18 -6.59
CA GLY A 94 -2.80 0.21 -8.00
C GLY A 94 -3.00 -1.00 -8.91
N SER A 95 -2.77 -0.83 -10.22
CA SER A 95 -2.93 -1.94 -11.18
C SER A 95 -1.93 -3.05 -10.91
N ILE A 96 -2.45 -4.24 -10.60
CA ILE A 96 -1.69 -5.47 -10.35
C ILE A 96 -2.06 -6.52 -11.40
N LYS A 97 -1.03 -7.09 -12.02
CA LYS A 97 -1.12 -8.19 -13.00
C LYS A 97 0.00 -9.19 -12.70
N PRO A 98 -0.11 -10.45 -13.18
CA PRO A 98 0.98 -11.44 -13.02
C PRO A 98 2.35 -10.93 -13.51
N GLU A 99 2.37 -10.11 -14.57
CA GLU A 99 3.60 -9.61 -15.19
C GLU A 99 4.35 -8.57 -14.34
N ASN A 100 3.65 -7.80 -13.48
CA ASN A 100 4.27 -6.73 -12.69
C ASN A 100 4.35 -7.02 -11.19
N PHE A 101 3.63 -8.03 -10.69
CA PHE A 101 3.48 -8.24 -9.25
C PHE A 101 4.80 -8.64 -8.57
N ALA A 102 5.60 -9.48 -9.20
CA ALA A 102 6.89 -9.91 -8.64
C ALA A 102 7.83 -8.72 -8.39
N SER A 103 7.91 -7.78 -9.33
CA SER A 103 8.76 -6.59 -9.19
C SER A 103 8.27 -5.62 -8.11
N LEU A 104 6.97 -5.57 -7.85
CA LEU A 104 6.38 -4.83 -6.74
C LEU A 104 6.68 -5.52 -5.40
N MET A 105 6.45 -6.84 -5.31
CA MET A 105 6.70 -7.62 -4.09
C MET A 105 8.18 -7.69 -3.70
N ALA A 106 9.10 -7.49 -4.65
CA ALA A 106 10.54 -7.41 -4.38
C ALA A 106 10.94 -6.13 -3.63
N ARG A 107 10.03 -5.16 -3.47
CA ARG A 107 10.31 -3.92 -2.74
C ARG A 107 10.19 -4.13 -1.24
N PRO A 108 11.14 -3.57 -0.43
CA PRO A 108 11.19 -3.84 1.02
C PRO A 108 9.96 -3.36 1.79
N ASP A 109 9.32 -2.27 1.37
CA ASP A 109 8.17 -1.70 2.06
C ASP A 109 6.81 -2.05 1.43
N VAL A 110 6.79 -2.90 0.41
CA VAL A 110 5.56 -3.45 -0.16
C VAL A 110 5.33 -4.84 0.44
N ASP A 111 4.40 -4.93 1.39
CA ASP A 111 4.12 -6.19 2.10
C ASP A 111 3.14 -7.09 1.36
N GLY A 112 2.38 -6.56 0.43
CA GLY A 112 1.39 -7.31 -0.34
C GLY A 112 0.69 -6.44 -1.38
N GLY A 113 -0.37 -6.99 -1.96
CA GLY A 113 -1.20 -6.31 -2.94
C GLY A 113 -2.68 -6.30 -2.55
N LEU A 114 -3.35 -5.20 -2.85
CA LEU A 114 -4.82 -5.11 -2.85
C LEU A 114 -5.28 -5.24 -4.29
N VAL A 115 -5.87 -6.39 -4.63
CA VAL A 115 -6.16 -6.77 -6.02
C VAL A 115 -7.63 -6.55 -6.34
N GLY A 116 -7.91 -5.73 -7.36
CA GLY A 116 -9.25 -5.45 -7.86
C GLY A 116 -9.66 -6.44 -8.97
N GLY A 117 -9.82 -5.94 -10.20
CA GLY A 117 -10.32 -6.73 -11.33
C GLY A 117 -9.57 -8.03 -11.62
N ALA A 118 -8.26 -8.08 -11.40
CA ALA A 118 -7.48 -9.29 -11.58
C ALA A 118 -7.87 -10.42 -10.60
N SER A 119 -8.54 -10.11 -9.48
CA SER A 119 -9.04 -11.12 -8.54
C SER A 119 -10.18 -11.98 -9.12
N LEU A 120 -10.80 -11.51 -10.20
CA LEU A 120 -11.89 -12.22 -10.91
C LEU A 120 -11.37 -13.11 -12.04
N GLN A 121 -10.06 -13.15 -12.26
CA GLN A 121 -9.43 -13.93 -13.34
C GLN A 121 -8.81 -15.22 -12.78
N GLU A 122 -8.71 -16.25 -13.61
CA GLU A 122 -8.02 -17.51 -13.23
C GLU A 122 -6.55 -17.25 -12.83
N SER A 123 -5.90 -16.30 -13.47
CA SER A 123 -4.54 -15.88 -13.17
C SER A 123 -4.34 -15.28 -11.77
N PHE A 124 -5.42 -15.05 -10.99
CA PHE A 124 -5.30 -14.64 -9.59
C PHE A 124 -4.49 -15.65 -8.76
N ALA A 125 -4.59 -16.93 -9.07
CA ALA A 125 -3.79 -17.96 -8.41
C ALA A 125 -2.27 -17.72 -8.55
N ASP A 126 -1.83 -17.16 -9.68
CA ASP A 126 -0.41 -16.84 -9.91
C ASP A 126 0.04 -15.65 -9.06
N LEU A 127 -0.84 -14.68 -8.83
CA LEU A 127 -0.58 -13.58 -7.90
C LEU A 127 -0.39 -14.11 -6.46
N VAL A 128 -1.25 -15.03 -6.03
CA VAL A 128 -1.13 -15.66 -4.70
C VAL A 128 0.19 -16.43 -4.57
N LYS A 129 0.57 -17.21 -5.58
CA LYS A 129 1.87 -17.93 -5.61
C LYS A 129 3.05 -16.95 -5.54
N THR A 130 2.98 -15.87 -6.31
CA THR A 130 4.01 -14.83 -6.28
C THR A 130 4.12 -14.21 -4.88
N ALA A 131 3.00 -13.85 -4.26
CA ALA A 131 2.99 -13.30 -2.90
C ALA A 131 3.66 -14.25 -1.90
N LEU A 132 3.34 -15.55 -1.97
CA LEU A 132 3.92 -16.58 -1.09
C LEU A 132 5.45 -16.74 -1.28
N THR A 133 5.96 -16.49 -2.48
CA THR A 133 7.41 -16.54 -2.76
C THR A 133 8.16 -15.44 -2.02
N PHE A 134 7.60 -14.24 -1.95
CA PHE A 134 8.23 -13.08 -1.31
C PHE A 134 7.88 -12.93 0.18
N ARG A 135 6.71 -13.41 0.58
CA ARG A 135 6.20 -13.33 1.96
C ARG A 135 5.60 -14.68 2.34
N PRO A 136 6.42 -15.70 2.63
CA PRO A 136 5.93 -17.00 3.06
C PRO A 136 5.18 -16.90 4.40
N ILE A 137 4.16 -17.70 4.54
CA ILE A 137 3.36 -17.80 5.76
C ILE A 137 4.16 -18.50 6.86
#